data_2f1491c705fa1b26992313866948d60f
#
_entry.id   2f1491c705fa1b26992313866948d60f
#
_cell.length_a   1.000
_cell.length_b   1.000
_cell.length_c   1.000
_cell.angle_alpha   90.00
_cell.angle_beta   90.00
_cell.angle_gamma   90.00
#
_symmetry.space_group_name_H-M   'P 1'
#
loop_
_entity.id
_entity.type
_entity.pdbx_description
1 polymer ?
#
loop_
_entity_poly.entity_id
_entity_poly.type
_entity_poly.pdbx_seq_one_letter_code
_entity_poly.pdbx_strand_id
1 'polypeptide(L)'
;QRSSAASDVYKRQVLEALNININFEPKDIERQINENNFGFMFAPNYHSAMKFVGPTRKKIGKRTIFNMIGPLSSPALVKRQVVGVFENKLLKIFANALNNLDIKFAWIVNSEDGLDEISPYAKTNVIQLKDNKISEITIDPKELNINADKFENIIGNDAKFNADKLINIFKGEDNDFSKAVCLNAAAGLIVSEKYDDFKLAYNHSRDFINSG
;
A
#
# COMPACT_ATOMS: atom_id res chain seq x y z
N GLN A 1 2.78 17.54 -1.99
CA GLN A 1 3.35 16.21 -2.25
C GLN A 1 4.34 15.86 -1.14
N ARG A 2 4.02 14.85 -0.32
CA ARG A 2 4.89 14.42 0.78
C ARG A 2 6.00 13.52 0.23
N SER A 3 7.25 13.70 0.68
CA SER A 3 8.35 12.79 0.33
C SER A 3 8.13 11.41 1.00
N SER A 4 8.68 10.32 0.44
CA SER A 4 8.54 8.99 1.04
C SER A 4 9.04 8.93 2.49
N ALA A 5 10.11 9.65 2.82
CA ALA A 5 10.61 9.74 4.19
C ALA A 5 9.59 10.41 5.14
N ALA A 6 8.84 11.42 4.66
CA ALA A 6 7.75 12.03 5.43
C ALA A 6 6.54 11.09 5.54
N SER A 7 6.27 10.28 4.50
CA SER A 7 5.23 9.26 4.53
C SER A 7 5.53 8.17 5.56
N ASP A 8 6.77 7.69 5.64
CA ASP A 8 7.16 6.63 6.60
C ASP A 8 7.04 7.12 8.05
N VAL A 9 7.48 8.37 8.33
CA VAL A 9 7.30 8.98 9.66
C VAL A 9 5.82 9.13 10.01
N TYR A 10 5.01 9.49 9.03
CA TYR A 10 3.59 9.70 9.22
C TYR A 10 2.82 8.39 9.47
N LYS A 11 3.08 7.34 8.69
CA LYS A 11 2.52 6.00 8.92
C LYS A 11 2.88 5.47 10.31
N ARG A 12 4.13 5.67 10.72
CA ARG A 12 4.60 5.36 12.07
C ARG A 12 3.76 6.04 13.14
N GLN A 13 3.55 7.35 13.02
CA GLN A 13 2.79 8.13 14.02
C GLN A 13 1.33 7.66 14.13
N VAL A 14 0.71 7.22 13.04
CA VAL A 14 -0.65 6.65 13.06
C VAL A 14 -0.66 5.33 13.86
N LEU A 15 0.29 4.44 13.62
CA LEU A 15 0.39 3.18 14.36
C LEU A 15 0.67 3.40 15.85
N GLU A 16 1.53 4.37 16.19
CA GLU A 16 1.77 4.78 17.59
C GLU A 16 0.51 5.36 18.24
N ALA A 17 -0.28 6.16 17.50
CA ALA A 17 -1.57 6.68 17.99
C ALA A 17 -2.62 5.58 18.22
N LEU A 18 -2.48 4.45 17.52
CA LEU A 18 -3.27 3.22 17.73
C LEU A 18 -2.71 2.32 18.84
N ASN A 19 -1.67 2.77 19.58
CA ASN A 19 -0.94 1.99 20.57
C ASN A 19 -0.29 0.71 20.02
N ILE A 20 0.01 0.68 18.72
CA ILE A 20 0.73 -0.43 18.10
C ILE A 20 2.23 -0.20 18.27
N ASN A 21 2.90 -1.13 18.93
CA ASN A 21 4.35 -1.10 19.01
C ASN A 21 4.96 -1.39 17.63
N ILE A 22 5.84 -0.51 17.17
CA ILE A 22 6.54 -0.63 15.88
C ILE A 22 8.04 -0.87 16.02
N ASN A 23 8.55 -0.89 17.25
CA ASN A 23 9.97 -1.08 17.56
C ASN A 23 10.25 -2.56 17.91
N PHE A 24 9.82 -3.44 17.01
CA PHE A 24 10.10 -4.86 17.15
C PHE A 24 11.43 -5.23 16.49
N GLU A 25 12.13 -6.17 17.10
CA GLU A 25 13.27 -6.84 16.50
C GLU A 25 12.79 -7.80 15.39
N PRO A 26 13.63 -8.14 14.40
CA PRO A 26 13.24 -9.01 13.28
C PRO A 26 12.60 -10.33 13.72
N LYS A 27 13.08 -10.94 14.81
CA LYS A 27 12.52 -12.19 15.37
C LYS A 27 11.11 -12.03 15.90
N ASP A 28 10.79 -10.87 16.47
CA ASP A 28 9.44 -10.58 16.97
C ASP A 28 8.46 -10.39 15.82
N ILE A 29 8.92 -9.74 14.73
CA ILE A 29 8.09 -9.60 13.51
C ILE A 29 7.82 -10.96 12.88
N GLU A 30 8.81 -11.84 12.79
CA GLU A 30 8.62 -13.20 12.29
C GLU A 30 7.57 -13.95 13.13
N ARG A 31 7.66 -13.86 14.45
CA ARG A 31 6.66 -14.43 15.36
C ARG A 31 5.27 -13.84 15.12
N GLN A 32 5.14 -12.50 15.00
CA GLN A 32 3.84 -11.86 14.74
C GLN A 32 3.23 -12.29 13.41
N ILE A 33 4.03 -12.43 12.35
CA ILE A 33 3.54 -12.92 11.06
C ILE A 33 3.02 -14.35 11.21
N ASN A 34 3.71 -15.21 11.95
CA ASN A 34 3.33 -16.61 12.16
C ASN A 34 2.10 -16.76 13.05
N GLU A 35 1.96 -15.95 14.10
CA GLU A 35 0.88 -16.03 15.07
C GLU A 35 -0.37 -15.25 14.66
N ASN A 36 -0.18 -14.05 14.03
CA ASN A 36 -1.26 -13.09 13.75
C ASN A 36 -1.45 -12.81 12.27
N ASN A 37 -0.69 -13.45 11.37
CA ASN A 37 -0.68 -13.20 9.93
C ASN A 37 -0.37 -11.74 9.53
N PHE A 38 0.23 -10.97 10.44
CA PHE A 38 0.57 -9.58 10.21
C PHE A 38 1.88 -9.21 10.89
N GLY A 39 2.70 -8.40 10.19
CA GLY A 39 3.92 -7.83 10.76
C GLY A 39 4.24 -6.48 10.12
N PHE A 40 4.56 -5.49 10.93
CA PHE A 40 4.98 -4.17 10.47
C PHE A 40 6.51 -4.04 10.55
N MET A 41 7.16 -4.01 9.39
CA MET A 41 8.60 -3.83 9.29
C MET A 41 8.95 -2.36 9.13
N PHE A 42 9.36 -1.72 10.22
CA PHE A 42 9.77 -0.32 10.18
C PHE A 42 11.12 -0.19 9.45
N ALA A 43 11.09 0.40 8.25
CA ALA A 43 12.22 0.46 7.33
C ALA A 43 13.57 0.89 7.94
N PRO A 44 13.66 1.88 8.86
CA PRO A 44 14.91 2.24 9.51
C PRO A 44 15.59 1.11 10.30
N ASN A 45 14.85 0.14 10.80
CA ASN A 45 15.38 -1.00 11.56
C ASN A 45 16.01 -2.05 10.63
N TYR A 46 15.64 -2.07 9.35
CA TYR A 46 16.09 -3.06 8.37
C TYR A 46 17.11 -2.52 7.37
N HIS A 47 17.15 -1.21 7.17
CA HIS A 47 18.00 -0.55 6.17
C HIS A 47 19.00 0.40 6.84
N SER A 48 19.97 -0.14 7.57
CA SER A 48 20.98 0.64 8.33
C SER A 48 21.73 1.66 7.46
N ALA A 49 22.02 1.32 6.20
CA ALA A 49 22.66 2.21 5.24
C ALA A 49 21.87 3.50 4.97
N MET A 50 20.54 3.47 5.15
CA MET A 50 19.69 4.64 4.95
C MET A 50 19.96 5.76 5.96
N LYS A 51 20.58 5.47 7.11
CA LYS A 51 21.00 6.49 8.08
C LYS A 51 21.98 7.48 7.48
N PHE A 52 22.86 7.03 6.60
CA PHE A 52 23.89 7.85 5.97
C PHE A 52 23.33 8.77 4.87
N VAL A 53 22.29 8.34 4.17
CA VAL A 53 21.69 9.11 3.07
C VAL A 53 20.50 9.99 3.51
N GLY A 54 19.94 9.72 4.69
CA GLY A 54 18.79 10.44 5.23
C GLY A 54 18.98 11.96 5.30
N PRO A 55 20.06 12.47 5.89
CA PRO A 55 20.33 13.92 5.96
C PRO A 55 20.45 14.57 4.58
N THR A 56 21.12 13.89 3.63
CA THR A 56 21.29 14.39 2.26
C THR A 56 19.93 14.41 1.53
N ARG A 57 19.09 13.38 1.66
CA ARG A 57 17.73 13.36 1.11
C ARG A 57 16.88 14.53 1.62
N LYS A 58 16.97 14.81 2.92
CA LYS A 58 16.25 15.93 3.54
C LYS A 58 16.70 17.28 2.98
N LYS A 59 18.02 17.46 2.74
CA LYS A 59 18.57 18.69 2.13
C LYS A 59 18.14 18.87 0.69
N ILE A 60 18.12 17.78 -0.09
CA ILE A 60 17.72 17.82 -1.50
C ILE A 60 16.24 18.21 -1.64
N GLY A 61 15.36 17.77 -0.73
CA GLY A 61 13.94 18.10 -0.73
C GLY A 61 13.13 17.64 -1.95
N LYS A 62 13.77 16.89 -2.85
CA LYS A 62 13.16 16.36 -4.08
C LYS A 62 13.10 14.83 -4.06
N ARG A 63 12.23 14.26 -4.89
CA ARG A 63 12.19 12.82 -5.13
C ARG A 63 13.51 12.34 -5.77
N THR A 64 13.99 11.20 -5.29
CA THR A 64 15.22 10.57 -5.77
C THR A 64 14.97 9.08 -5.97
N ILE A 65 15.95 8.33 -6.44
CA ILE A 65 15.90 6.86 -6.55
C ILE A 65 15.49 6.21 -5.21
N PHE A 66 15.86 6.79 -4.08
CA PHE A 66 15.49 6.29 -2.75
C PHE A 66 13.98 6.34 -2.44
N ASN A 67 13.20 7.05 -3.24
CA ASN A 67 11.73 6.99 -3.16
C ASN A 67 11.15 5.78 -3.91
N MET A 68 11.97 5.11 -4.69
CA MET A 68 11.56 4.03 -5.59
C MET A 68 12.06 2.65 -5.12
N ILE A 69 13.21 2.59 -4.46
CA ILE A 69 13.84 1.31 -4.12
C ILE A 69 13.21 0.58 -2.92
N GLY A 70 12.42 1.28 -2.08
CA GLY A 70 11.78 0.66 -0.92
C GLY A 70 11.00 -0.61 -1.26
N PRO A 71 10.03 -0.56 -2.20
CA PRO A 71 9.28 -1.74 -2.60
C PRO A 71 10.12 -2.84 -3.27
N LEU A 72 11.31 -2.50 -3.77
CA LEU A 72 12.23 -3.41 -4.43
C LEU A 72 13.24 -4.07 -3.47
N SER A 73 13.24 -3.67 -2.20
CA SER A 73 14.23 -4.09 -1.19
C SER A 73 13.57 -4.59 0.09
N SER A 74 12.44 -5.30 -0.02
CA SER A 74 11.77 -5.87 1.15
C SER A 74 12.66 -6.87 1.89
N PRO A 75 12.91 -6.66 3.20
CA PRO A 75 13.73 -7.57 3.99
C PRO A 75 13.07 -8.95 4.19
N ALA A 76 11.75 -9.06 3.99
CA ALA A 76 11.03 -10.32 4.07
C ALA A 76 11.15 -11.18 2.80
N LEU A 77 11.88 -10.73 1.77
CA LEU A 77 12.05 -11.45 0.51
C LEU A 77 10.73 -11.95 -0.07
N VAL A 78 9.68 -11.13 0.05
CA VAL A 78 8.33 -11.47 -0.41
C VAL A 78 8.34 -11.88 -1.88
N LYS A 79 7.46 -12.81 -2.23
CA LYS A 79 7.27 -13.25 -3.63
C LYS A 79 5.98 -12.72 -4.24
N ARG A 80 5.17 -12.02 -3.45
CA ARG A 80 3.91 -11.41 -3.85
C ARG A 80 3.79 -10.03 -3.23
N GLN A 81 3.40 -9.02 -4.01
CA GLN A 81 3.24 -7.67 -3.48
C GLN A 81 2.35 -6.77 -4.33
N VAL A 82 1.72 -5.80 -3.70
CA VAL A 82 1.09 -4.65 -4.36
C VAL A 82 2.00 -3.45 -4.16
N VAL A 83 2.30 -2.73 -5.24
CA VAL A 83 3.21 -1.59 -5.23
C VAL A 83 2.52 -0.39 -5.87
N GLY A 84 2.36 0.67 -5.09
CA GLY A 84 1.92 1.96 -5.62
C GLY A 84 3.09 2.78 -6.17
N VAL A 85 2.88 3.38 -7.32
CA VAL A 85 3.84 4.29 -7.95
C VAL A 85 3.20 5.65 -8.22
N PHE A 86 3.97 6.71 -8.07
CA PHE A 86 3.48 8.09 -8.14
C PHE A 86 3.38 8.67 -9.56
N GLU A 87 3.79 7.92 -10.59
CA GLU A 87 3.69 8.31 -12.00
C GLU A 87 3.46 7.08 -12.87
N ASN A 88 2.57 7.20 -13.84
CA ASN A 88 2.20 6.12 -14.76
C ASN A 88 3.42 5.50 -15.48
N LYS A 89 4.39 6.34 -15.90
CA LYS A 89 5.60 5.86 -16.57
C LYS A 89 6.44 4.88 -15.74
N LEU A 90 6.25 4.86 -14.41
CA LEU A 90 6.97 3.96 -13.50
C LEU A 90 6.38 2.55 -13.46
N LEU A 91 5.14 2.37 -13.88
CA LEU A 91 4.45 1.07 -13.83
C LEU A 91 5.27 -0.04 -14.49
N LYS A 92 5.64 0.13 -15.76
CA LYS A 92 6.42 -0.86 -16.52
C LYS A 92 7.85 -1.02 -15.99
N ILE A 93 8.45 0.08 -15.52
CA ILE A 93 9.81 0.05 -14.94
C ILE A 93 9.82 -0.83 -13.70
N PHE A 94 8.85 -0.65 -12.80
CA PHE A 94 8.73 -1.47 -11.59
C PHE A 94 8.39 -2.93 -11.90
N ALA A 95 7.50 -3.19 -12.86
CA ALA A 95 7.17 -4.55 -13.27
C ALA A 95 8.42 -5.31 -13.75
N ASN A 96 9.23 -4.68 -14.60
CA ASN A 96 10.48 -5.29 -15.09
C ASN A 96 11.50 -5.48 -13.95
N ALA A 97 11.63 -4.50 -13.04
CA ALA A 97 12.52 -4.62 -11.90
C ALA A 97 12.10 -5.77 -10.97
N LEU A 98 10.81 -5.89 -10.68
CA LEU A 98 10.25 -6.96 -9.85
C LEU A 98 10.39 -8.33 -10.52
N ASN A 99 10.23 -8.41 -11.84
CA ASN A 99 10.47 -9.64 -12.59
C ASN A 99 11.94 -10.09 -12.47
N ASN A 100 12.88 -9.15 -12.56
CA ASN A 100 14.31 -9.44 -12.39
C ASN A 100 14.68 -9.83 -10.93
N LEU A 101 13.81 -9.54 -9.97
CA LEU A 101 13.93 -9.93 -8.56
C LEU A 101 13.19 -11.24 -8.23
N ASP A 102 12.78 -12.00 -9.24
CA ASP A 102 12.05 -13.27 -9.09
C ASP A 102 10.76 -13.15 -8.28
N ILE A 103 10.07 -12.01 -8.39
CA ILE A 103 8.73 -11.85 -7.84
C ILE A 103 7.75 -12.67 -8.68
N LYS A 104 6.96 -13.50 -8.02
CA LYS A 104 6.00 -14.39 -8.69
C LYS A 104 4.72 -13.69 -9.12
N PHE A 105 4.19 -12.83 -8.24
CA PHE A 105 2.97 -12.10 -8.53
C PHE A 105 3.05 -10.68 -7.93
N ALA A 106 2.87 -9.68 -8.75
CA ALA A 106 2.76 -8.30 -8.30
C ALA A 106 1.72 -7.52 -9.10
N TRP A 107 1.05 -6.60 -8.42
CA TRP A 107 0.33 -5.50 -9.03
C TRP A 107 1.07 -4.20 -8.77
N ILE A 108 1.37 -3.46 -9.83
CA ILE A 108 1.95 -2.13 -9.77
C ILE A 108 0.86 -1.16 -10.18
N VAL A 109 0.48 -0.23 -9.31
CA VAL A 109 -0.72 0.57 -9.46
C VAL A 109 -0.42 2.07 -9.49
N ASN A 110 -1.16 2.81 -10.31
CA ASN A 110 -1.18 4.27 -10.34
C ASN A 110 -2.54 4.74 -10.83
N SER A 111 -3.21 5.57 -10.05
CA SER A 111 -4.52 6.10 -10.40
C SER A 111 -4.42 7.38 -11.23
N GLU A 112 -5.42 7.62 -12.09
CA GLU A 112 -5.50 8.80 -12.96
C GLU A 112 -5.67 10.12 -12.18
N ASP A 113 -6.16 10.06 -10.94
CA ASP A 113 -6.21 11.20 -10.02
C ASP A 113 -4.90 11.48 -9.29
N GLY A 114 -3.87 10.68 -9.56
CA GLY A 114 -2.51 10.84 -9.04
C GLY A 114 -2.21 10.10 -7.74
N LEU A 115 -3.16 9.26 -7.26
CA LEU A 115 -2.86 8.37 -6.13
C LEU A 115 -1.91 7.26 -6.56
N ASP A 116 -0.98 6.93 -5.69
CA ASP A 116 -0.15 5.72 -5.73
C ASP A 116 -0.85 4.52 -5.07
N GLU A 117 -2.18 4.46 -5.22
CA GLU A 117 -3.09 3.45 -4.68
C GLU A 117 -4.26 3.24 -5.65
N ILE A 118 -5.11 2.24 -5.39
CA ILE A 118 -6.35 2.06 -6.14
C ILE A 118 -7.37 3.07 -5.63
N SER A 119 -7.81 3.94 -6.52
CA SER A 119 -8.70 5.05 -6.19
C SER A 119 -10.18 4.65 -6.23
N PRO A 120 -11.01 5.13 -5.29
CA PRO A 120 -12.46 5.03 -5.39
C PRO A 120 -13.09 6.09 -6.35
N TYR A 121 -12.30 7.06 -6.85
CA TYR A 121 -12.80 8.20 -7.64
C TYR A 121 -12.47 8.11 -9.13
N ALA A 122 -11.32 7.54 -9.45
CA ALA A 122 -10.78 7.53 -10.81
C ALA A 122 -10.31 6.13 -11.20
N LYS A 123 -10.14 5.92 -12.51
CA LYS A 123 -9.54 4.70 -13.02
C LYS A 123 -8.13 4.53 -12.49
N THR A 124 -7.78 3.29 -12.19
CA THR A 124 -6.43 2.92 -11.78
C THR A 124 -5.81 2.03 -12.83
N ASN A 125 -4.66 2.47 -13.35
CA ASN A 125 -3.84 1.67 -14.24
C ASN A 125 -3.02 0.68 -13.42
N VAL A 126 -3.08 -0.58 -13.81
CA VAL A 126 -2.38 -1.67 -13.14
C VAL A 126 -1.50 -2.40 -14.15
N ILE A 127 -0.23 -2.56 -13.84
CA ILE A 127 0.60 -3.55 -14.50
C ILE A 127 0.65 -4.78 -13.59
N GLN A 128 0.14 -5.89 -14.11
CA GLN A 128 0.23 -7.19 -13.47
C GLN A 128 1.48 -7.92 -13.94
N LEU A 129 2.33 -8.31 -13.02
CA LEU A 129 3.36 -9.32 -13.20
C LEU A 129 2.87 -10.62 -12.58
N LYS A 130 2.74 -11.68 -13.36
CA LYS A 130 2.41 -13.02 -12.86
C LYS A 130 3.18 -14.06 -13.63
N ASP A 131 3.95 -14.90 -12.94
CA ASP A 131 4.76 -15.99 -13.52
C ASP A 131 5.58 -15.53 -14.74
N ASN A 132 6.35 -14.45 -14.57
CA ASN A 132 7.19 -13.82 -15.60
C ASN A 132 6.41 -13.21 -16.79
N LYS A 133 5.08 -13.15 -16.72
CA LYS A 133 4.24 -12.49 -17.73
C LYS A 133 3.77 -11.14 -17.21
N ILE A 134 3.86 -10.14 -18.08
CA ILE A 134 3.42 -8.76 -17.79
C ILE A 134 2.18 -8.49 -18.63
N SER A 135 1.13 -8.02 -17.98
CA SER A 135 -0.12 -7.61 -18.63
C SER A 135 -0.64 -6.29 -18.03
N GLU A 136 -1.47 -5.60 -18.80
CA GLU A 136 -2.09 -4.34 -18.39
C GLU A 136 -3.54 -4.60 -17.99
N ILE A 137 -3.96 -4.01 -16.88
CA ILE A 137 -5.33 -4.07 -16.37
C ILE A 137 -5.75 -2.65 -16.00
N THR A 138 -7.01 -2.34 -16.16
CA THR A 138 -7.62 -1.10 -15.65
C THR A 138 -8.71 -1.46 -14.65
N ILE A 139 -8.67 -0.82 -13.48
CA ILE A 139 -9.74 -0.91 -12.49
C ILE A 139 -10.54 0.37 -12.58
N ASP A 140 -11.83 0.24 -12.91
CA ASP A 140 -12.78 1.34 -12.91
C ASP A 140 -13.74 1.17 -11.71
N PRO A 141 -13.74 2.09 -10.72
CA PRO A 141 -14.63 1.99 -9.58
C PRO A 141 -16.12 1.97 -9.98
N LYS A 142 -16.48 2.56 -11.12
CA LYS A 142 -17.86 2.55 -11.63
C LYS A 142 -18.33 1.15 -12.01
N GLU A 143 -17.44 0.31 -12.56
CA GLU A 143 -17.76 -1.09 -12.91
C GLU A 143 -17.98 -1.95 -11.65
N LEU A 144 -17.44 -1.51 -10.52
CA LEU A 144 -17.65 -2.13 -9.22
C LEU A 144 -18.90 -1.60 -8.48
N ASN A 145 -19.62 -0.65 -9.07
CA ASN A 145 -20.72 0.10 -8.47
C ASN A 145 -20.28 0.91 -7.23
N ILE A 146 -19.05 1.39 -7.23
CA ILE A 146 -18.52 2.24 -6.17
C ILE A 146 -18.81 3.70 -6.55
N ASN A 147 -19.59 4.35 -5.69
CA ASN A 147 -19.87 5.78 -5.76
C ASN A 147 -19.12 6.46 -4.62
N ALA A 148 -18.10 7.20 -4.94
CA ALA A 148 -17.36 8.04 -4.00
C ALA A 148 -17.69 9.51 -4.25
N ASP A 149 -17.81 10.30 -3.17
CA ASP A 149 -18.30 11.68 -3.27
C ASP A 149 -17.21 12.65 -3.69
N LYS A 150 -16.17 12.80 -2.84
CA LYS A 150 -15.14 13.82 -3.03
C LYS A 150 -13.76 13.31 -2.62
N PHE A 151 -12.77 13.62 -3.45
CA PHE A 151 -11.38 13.27 -3.19
C PHE A 151 -10.87 13.78 -1.82
N GLU A 152 -11.36 14.94 -1.38
CA GLU A 152 -11.02 15.53 -0.09
C GLU A 152 -11.38 14.62 1.09
N ASN A 153 -12.35 13.73 0.96
CA ASN A 153 -12.78 12.82 2.01
C ASN A 153 -11.72 11.78 2.42
N ILE A 154 -10.78 11.47 1.51
CA ILE A 154 -9.67 10.54 1.81
C ILE A 154 -8.37 11.26 2.16
N ILE A 155 -8.36 12.59 2.14
CA ILE A 155 -7.19 13.35 2.57
C ILE A 155 -7.02 13.19 4.08
N GLY A 156 -5.88 12.61 4.48
CA GLY A 156 -5.52 12.49 5.88
C GLY A 156 -5.15 13.83 6.51
N ASN A 157 -5.22 13.89 7.83
CA ASN A 157 -4.79 15.04 8.61
C ASN A 157 -3.62 14.65 9.55
N ASP A 158 -3.69 14.91 10.84
CA ASP A 158 -2.69 14.46 11.80
C ASP A 158 -2.81 12.95 12.11
N ALA A 159 -1.86 12.45 12.87
CA ALA A 159 -1.79 11.02 13.20
C ALA A 159 -3.02 10.54 13.99
N LYS A 160 -3.51 11.37 14.92
CA LYS A 160 -4.67 11.02 15.73
C LYS A 160 -5.93 10.96 14.89
N PHE A 161 -6.16 11.99 14.06
CA PHE A 161 -7.30 12.01 13.13
C PHE A 161 -7.35 10.75 12.24
N ASN A 162 -6.19 10.34 11.69
CA ASN A 162 -6.15 9.16 10.83
C ASN A 162 -6.29 7.85 11.62
N ALA A 163 -5.79 7.79 12.85
CA ALA A 163 -6.03 6.66 13.74
C ALA A 163 -7.52 6.52 14.09
N ASP A 164 -8.18 7.63 14.43
CA ASP A 164 -9.61 7.65 14.72
C ASP A 164 -10.45 7.26 13.49
N LYS A 165 -10.08 7.72 12.29
CA LYS A 165 -10.69 7.30 11.02
C LYS A 165 -10.57 5.80 10.80
N LEU A 166 -9.40 5.23 11.05
CA LEU A 166 -9.18 3.79 10.91
C LEU A 166 -10.02 2.98 11.90
N ILE A 167 -10.08 3.42 13.17
CA ILE A 167 -10.94 2.79 14.19
C ILE A 167 -12.41 2.83 13.77
N ASN A 168 -12.87 3.95 13.23
CA ASN A 168 -14.27 4.10 12.81
C ASN A 168 -14.63 3.18 11.64
N ILE A 169 -13.71 2.95 10.72
CA ILE A 169 -13.90 1.95 9.64
C ILE A 169 -14.12 0.56 10.25
N PHE A 170 -13.29 0.15 11.19
CA PHE A 170 -13.45 -1.15 11.88
C PHE A 170 -14.71 -1.23 12.76
N LYS A 171 -15.37 -0.10 13.05
CA LYS A 171 -16.69 -0.05 13.67
C LYS A 171 -17.84 -0.04 12.66
N GLY A 172 -17.55 -0.22 11.38
CA GLY A 172 -18.54 -0.31 10.32
C GLY A 172 -18.90 1.03 9.66
N GLU A 173 -18.10 2.10 9.81
CA GLU A 173 -18.34 3.35 9.08
C GLU A 173 -18.08 3.14 7.59
N ASP A 174 -19.16 3.15 6.78
CA ASP A 174 -19.08 3.09 5.32
C ASP A 174 -18.97 4.50 4.72
N ASN A 175 -17.77 4.85 4.29
CA ASN A 175 -17.44 6.14 3.70
C ASN A 175 -16.39 5.98 2.59
N ASP A 176 -15.97 7.09 1.95
CA ASP A 176 -15.00 7.04 0.87
C ASP A 176 -13.63 6.50 1.31
N PHE A 177 -13.26 6.71 2.57
CA PHE A 177 -12.03 6.18 3.13
C PHE A 177 -12.08 4.64 3.28
N SER A 178 -13.21 4.09 3.75
CA SER A 178 -13.43 2.64 3.82
C SER A 178 -13.41 2.00 2.44
N LYS A 179 -14.03 2.66 1.42
CA LYS A 179 -13.99 2.19 0.03
C LYS A 179 -12.55 2.10 -0.50
N ALA A 180 -11.72 3.13 -0.24
CA ALA A 180 -10.31 3.12 -0.62
C ALA A 180 -9.55 1.97 0.07
N VAL A 181 -9.77 1.76 1.38
CA VAL A 181 -9.15 0.67 2.13
C VAL A 181 -9.56 -0.69 1.55
N CYS A 182 -10.85 -0.91 1.28
CA CYS A 182 -11.35 -2.16 0.72
C CYS A 182 -10.81 -2.44 -0.69
N LEU A 183 -10.68 -1.41 -1.54
CA LEU A 183 -10.10 -1.55 -2.87
C LEU A 183 -8.64 -2.02 -2.82
N ASN A 184 -7.85 -1.41 -1.93
CA ASN A 184 -6.43 -1.77 -1.80
C ASN A 184 -6.24 -3.10 -1.06
N ALA A 185 -7.13 -3.47 -0.13
CA ALA A 185 -7.17 -4.80 0.46
C ALA A 185 -7.51 -5.88 -0.58
N ALA A 186 -8.47 -5.62 -1.47
CA ALA A 186 -8.83 -6.51 -2.57
C ALA A 186 -7.64 -6.80 -3.48
N ALA A 187 -6.81 -5.80 -3.80
CA ALA A 187 -5.57 -6.03 -4.55
C ALA A 187 -4.62 -7.00 -3.83
N GLY A 188 -4.52 -6.87 -2.51
CA GLY A 188 -3.77 -7.83 -1.69
C GLY A 188 -4.33 -9.25 -1.78
N LEU A 189 -5.66 -9.41 -1.76
CA LEU A 189 -6.33 -10.70 -1.90
C LEU A 189 -6.10 -11.33 -3.28
N ILE A 190 -6.12 -10.54 -4.36
CA ILE A 190 -5.80 -11.00 -5.71
C ILE A 190 -4.34 -11.47 -5.79
N VAL A 191 -3.40 -10.62 -5.35
CA VAL A 191 -1.97 -10.93 -5.44
C VAL A 191 -1.59 -12.11 -4.54
N SER A 192 -2.30 -12.33 -3.44
CA SER A 192 -2.14 -13.53 -2.60
C SER A 192 -2.79 -14.79 -3.17
N GLU A 193 -3.49 -14.68 -4.32
CA GLU A 193 -4.24 -15.77 -4.96
C GLU A 193 -5.36 -16.35 -4.09
N LYS A 194 -5.90 -15.55 -3.18
CA LYS A 194 -7.11 -15.88 -2.41
C LYS A 194 -8.39 -15.67 -3.23
N TYR A 195 -8.32 -14.76 -4.19
CA TYR A 195 -9.37 -14.45 -5.16
C TYR A 195 -8.76 -14.29 -6.54
N ASP A 196 -9.53 -14.64 -7.57
CA ASP A 196 -9.23 -14.42 -8.99
C ASP A 196 -10.13 -13.33 -9.62
N ASP A 197 -11.20 -12.96 -8.96
CA ASP A 197 -12.11 -11.87 -9.33
C ASP A 197 -11.97 -10.70 -8.37
N PHE A 198 -11.67 -9.51 -8.92
CA PHE A 198 -11.42 -8.31 -8.12
C PHE A 198 -12.69 -7.79 -7.43
N LYS A 199 -13.86 -7.90 -8.07
CA LYS A 199 -15.14 -7.49 -7.48
C LYS A 199 -15.52 -8.36 -6.29
N LEU A 200 -15.30 -9.67 -6.41
CA LEU A 200 -15.51 -10.58 -5.28
C LEU A 200 -14.54 -10.29 -4.14
N ALA A 201 -13.26 -10.03 -4.44
CA ALA A 201 -12.27 -9.64 -3.44
C ALA A 201 -12.65 -8.33 -2.72
N TYR A 202 -13.11 -7.33 -3.46
CA TYR A 202 -13.59 -6.07 -2.90
C TYR A 202 -14.79 -6.28 -1.98
N ASN A 203 -15.82 -7.01 -2.45
CA ASN A 203 -17.00 -7.30 -1.64
C ASN A 203 -16.63 -8.04 -0.35
N HIS A 204 -15.77 -9.04 -0.45
CA HIS A 204 -15.27 -9.76 0.74
C HIS A 204 -14.55 -8.82 1.71
N SER A 205 -13.67 -7.95 1.21
CA SER A 205 -12.96 -6.98 2.06
C SER A 205 -13.93 -6.05 2.80
N ARG A 206 -14.97 -5.56 2.10
CA ARG A 206 -16.00 -4.71 2.68
C ARG A 206 -16.82 -5.45 3.74
N ASP A 207 -17.28 -6.65 3.42
CA ASP A 207 -18.12 -7.44 4.32
C ASP A 207 -17.33 -7.85 5.57
N PHE A 208 -16.03 -8.17 5.42
CA PHE A 208 -15.14 -8.46 6.53
C PHE A 208 -14.96 -7.26 7.47
N ILE A 209 -14.71 -6.07 6.91
CA ILE A 209 -14.56 -4.84 7.71
C ILE A 209 -15.87 -4.51 8.41
N ASN A 210 -17.02 -4.67 7.75
CA ASN A 210 -18.32 -4.35 8.33
C ASN A 210 -18.77 -5.37 9.39
N SER A 211 -18.16 -6.54 9.46
CA SER A 211 -18.48 -7.56 10.46
C SER A 211 -17.86 -7.29 11.85
N GLY A 212 -16.92 -6.37 11.96
CA GLY A 212 -16.22 -5.99 13.20
C GLY A 212 -15.05 -6.89 13.54
#